data_bce80a20fb97a4cbef1d86742bc01649
#
_entry.id   bce80a20fb97a4cbef1d86742bc01649
#
_cell.length_a   1.000
_cell.length_b   1.000
_cell.length_c   1.000
_cell.angle_alpha   90.00
_cell.angle_beta   90.00
_cell.angle_gamma   90.00
#
_symmetry.space_group_name_H-M   'P 1'
#
loop_
_entity.id
_entity.type
_entity.pdbx_description
1 polymer ?
#
loop_
_entity_poly.entity_id
_entity_poly.type
_entity_poly.pdbx_seq_one_letter_code
_entity_poly.pdbx_strand_id
1 'polypeptide(L)'
;KEPNQWTALSKLIDSLNPNQIALNTSKDYGHADGLHLTEFNELKNAMTPSQFNKIVSAEKLGVAWLETRTAKEMAIFPTLLAISHQIIKEGFSNRVIQPNKTSTNDLVWWFRQKVSDLGLSTWFHPSVEIQRRVSNEKDAIIRPGDLLHVDFGISYLRLNSDVQEHAYVLLPNETTAPTELVSAFSKTNRLQDIL
;
A
#
# COMPACT_ATOMS: atom_id res chain seq x y z
N LYS A 1 26.98 16.24 31.54
CA LYS A 1 26.16 16.03 30.31
C LYS A 1 26.45 17.20 29.37
N GLU A 2 26.72 16.90 28.09
CA GLU A 2 26.81 17.91 27.06
C GLU A 2 25.41 18.51 26.81
N PRO A 3 25.21 19.83 26.94
CA PRO A 3 23.87 20.42 26.79
C PRO A 3 23.43 20.51 25.32
N ASN A 4 24.36 20.48 24.37
CA ASN A 4 24.05 20.54 22.93
C ASN A 4 24.14 19.13 22.32
N GLN A 5 23.03 18.66 21.80
CA GLN A 5 22.92 17.30 21.22
C GLN A 5 23.87 17.10 20.02
N TRP A 6 24.07 18.10 19.19
CA TRP A 6 24.93 18.01 18.01
C TRP A 6 26.41 17.92 18.40
N THR A 7 26.82 18.67 19.40
CA THR A 7 28.16 18.56 19.97
C THR A 7 28.38 17.19 20.62
N ALA A 8 27.37 16.66 21.34
CA ALA A 8 27.44 15.34 21.93
C ALA A 8 27.58 14.26 20.85
N LEU A 9 26.80 14.38 19.74
CA LEU A 9 26.87 13.46 18.61
C LEU A 9 28.24 13.52 17.92
N SER A 10 28.79 14.70 17.67
CA SER A 10 30.12 14.85 17.08
C SER A 10 31.23 14.18 17.94
N LYS A 11 31.17 14.35 19.26
CA LYS A 11 32.08 13.66 20.20
C LYS A 11 31.93 12.14 20.17
N LEU A 12 30.70 11.66 20.06
CA LEU A 12 30.42 10.22 19.92
C LEU A 12 30.98 9.67 18.61
N ILE A 13 30.79 10.38 17.49
CA ILE A 13 31.38 10.03 16.19
C ILE A 13 32.91 9.93 16.28
N ASP A 14 33.56 10.88 16.93
CA ASP A 14 35.01 10.82 17.15
C ASP A 14 35.43 9.60 17.96
N SER A 15 34.71 9.28 19.03
CA SER A 15 34.98 8.11 19.86
C SER A 15 34.83 6.78 19.14
N LEU A 16 33.88 6.68 18.20
CA LEU A 16 33.62 5.49 17.41
C LEU A 16 34.52 5.41 16.17
N ASN A 17 35.01 6.55 15.70
CA ASN A 17 35.84 6.71 14.49
C ASN A 17 35.33 5.85 13.29
N PRO A 18 34.09 6.02 12.86
CA PRO A 18 33.51 5.21 11.76
C PRO A 18 34.21 5.54 10.42
N ASN A 19 34.19 4.57 9.52
CA ASN A 19 34.65 4.77 8.14
C ASN A 19 33.65 5.60 7.32
N GLN A 20 32.35 5.40 7.58
CA GLN A 20 31.23 6.10 6.93
C GLN A 20 30.19 6.50 7.96
N ILE A 21 29.47 7.60 7.68
CA ILE A 21 28.38 8.12 8.49
C ILE A 21 27.18 8.21 7.58
N ALA A 22 26.22 7.29 7.73
CA ALA A 22 25.05 7.25 6.90
C ALA A 22 23.94 8.17 7.45
N LEU A 23 23.44 9.08 6.64
CA LEU A 23 22.33 9.99 6.96
C LEU A 23 21.10 9.67 6.12
N ASN A 24 19.91 9.90 6.68
CA ASN A 24 18.63 9.73 6.01
C ASN A 24 18.41 10.82 4.96
N THR A 25 19.16 10.72 3.88
CA THR A 25 19.04 11.53 2.68
C THR A 25 18.86 10.59 1.48
N SER A 26 17.90 10.88 0.61
CA SER A 26 17.65 10.08 -0.59
C SER A 26 17.21 10.97 -1.74
N LYS A 27 17.71 10.68 -2.93
CA LYS A 27 17.25 11.31 -4.17
C LYS A 27 16.07 10.58 -4.77
N ASP A 28 16.03 9.26 -4.61
CA ASP A 28 15.13 8.38 -5.36
C ASP A 28 13.99 7.81 -4.50
N TYR A 29 14.15 7.76 -3.17
CA TYR A 29 13.17 7.18 -2.24
C TYR A 29 12.77 8.15 -1.14
N GLY A 30 11.62 8.81 -1.28
CA GLY A 30 11.13 9.79 -0.30
C GLY A 30 10.99 9.25 1.13
N HIS A 31 10.70 7.97 1.30
CA HIS A 31 10.65 7.34 2.64
C HIS A 31 12.02 7.16 3.29
N ALA A 32 13.09 7.21 2.52
CA ALA A 32 14.47 7.17 3.02
C ALA A 32 15.09 8.57 3.18
N ASP A 33 14.36 9.64 2.81
CA ASP A 33 14.77 11.04 2.91
C ASP A 33 14.05 11.71 4.09
N GLY A 34 14.56 11.48 5.30
CA GLY A 34 13.91 11.88 6.55
C GLY A 34 14.64 12.94 7.36
N LEU A 35 15.79 13.46 6.89
CA LEU A 35 16.56 14.47 7.60
C LEU A 35 16.11 15.88 7.16
N HIS A 36 15.62 16.67 8.11
CA HIS A 36 15.22 18.04 7.83
C HIS A 36 16.42 18.95 7.55
N LEU A 37 16.23 19.93 6.67
CA LEU A 37 17.31 20.86 6.29
C LEU A 37 17.96 21.57 7.49
N THR A 38 17.16 21.98 8.47
CA THR A 38 17.66 22.64 9.69
C THR A 38 18.54 21.68 10.50
N GLU A 39 18.10 20.46 10.70
CA GLU A 39 18.86 19.42 11.42
C GLU A 39 20.16 19.08 10.70
N PHE A 40 20.10 18.98 9.37
CA PHE A 40 21.32 18.78 8.55
C PHE A 40 22.32 19.92 8.75
N ASN A 41 21.88 21.17 8.74
CA ASN A 41 22.75 22.33 8.93
C ASN A 41 23.32 22.40 10.35
N GLU A 42 22.55 22.10 11.38
CA GLU A 42 23.00 22.02 12.77
C GLU A 42 24.07 20.93 12.93
N LEU A 43 23.81 19.74 12.39
CA LEU A 43 24.76 18.62 12.38
C LEU A 43 26.06 19.02 11.66
N LYS A 44 25.93 19.58 10.46
CA LYS A 44 27.10 20.05 9.67
C LYS A 44 27.96 21.05 10.43
N ASN A 45 27.35 22.01 11.12
CA ASN A 45 28.05 23.00 11.90
C ASN A 45 28.77 22.42 13.13
N ALA A 46 28.29 21.31 13.67
CA ALA A 46 28.90 20.62 14.81
C ALA A 46 29.98 19.61 14.42
N MET A 47 30.01 19.18 13.15
CA MET A 47 30.98 18.19 12.66
C MET A 47 32.29 18.85 12.24
N THR A 48 33.42 18.13 12.41
CA THR A 48 34.67 18.47 11.79
C THR A 48 34.66 18.21 10.28
N PRO A 49 35.51 18.85 9.48
CA PRO A 49 35.63 18.53 8.05
C PRO A 49 35.93 17.06 7.77
N SER A 50 36.71 16.41 8.62
CA SER A 50 37.03 14.98 8.52
C SER A 50 35.78 14.09 8.72
N GLN A 51 34.92 14.42 9.68
CA GLN A 51 33.66 13.71 9.91
C GLN A 51 32.70 13.95 8.74
N PHE A 52 32.55 15.19 8.29
CA PHE A 52 31.64 15.56 7.22
C PHE A 52 31.97 14.84 5.90
N ASN A 53 33.24 14.67 5.57
CA ASN A 53 33.66 13.94 4.38
C ASN A 53 33.37 12.43 4.41
N LYS A 54 32.99 11.89 5.57
CA LYS A 54 32.55 10.47 5.71
C LYS A 54 31.06 10.28 5.51
N ILE A 55 30.31 11.36 5.27
CA ILE A 55 28.83 11.27 5.11
C ILE A 55 28.49 10.59 3.80
N VAL A 56 27.55 9.64 3.90
CA VAL A 56 26.93 8.93 2.78
C VAL A 56 25.41 8.86 3.00
N SER A 57 24.65 8.56 1.95
CA SER A 57 23.22 8.31 2.09
C SER A 57 22.95 6.98 2.81
N ALA A 58 21.99 6.96 3.73
CA ALA A 58 21.46 5.77 4.35
C ALA A 58 20.35 5.09 3.51
N GLU A 59 20.09 5.57 2.30
CA GLU A 59 18.99 5.12 1.44
C GLU A 59 18.88 3.59 1.35
N LYS A 60 19.95 2.93 0.97
CA LYS A 60 19.96 1.46 0.82
C LYS A 60 19.68 0.73 2.12
N LEU A 61 20.15 1.25 3.25
CA LEU A 61 19.85 0.68 4.57
C LEU A 61 18.39 0.87 4.94
N GLY A 62 17.85 2.07 4.74
CA GLY A 62 16.46 2.40 5.00
C GLY A 62 15.50 1.56 4.15
N VAL A 63 15.74 1.49 2.84
CA VAL A 63 14.94 0.69 1.90
C VAL A 63 15.01 -0.80 2.25
N ALA A 64 16.22 -1.36 2.44
CA ALA A 64 16.37 -2.77 2.78
C ALA A 64 15.65 -3.14 4.08
N TRP A 65 15.68 -2.26 5.08
CA TRP A 65 14.96 -2.48 6.33
C TRP A 65 13.43 -2.44 6.15
N LEU A 66 12.91 -1.48 5.37
CA LEU A 66 11.48 -1.38 5.07
C LEU A 66 10.95 -2.56 4.24
N GLU A 67 11.77 -3.10 3.35
CA GLU A 67 11.40 -4.23 2.48
C GLU A 67 11.56 -5.61 3.17
N THR A 68 12.40 -5.71 4.20
CA THR A 68 12.65 -6.98 4.88
C THR A 68 11.47 -7.38 5.77
N ARG A 69 11.06 -8.65 5.64
CA ARG A 69 10.04 -9.27 6.49
C ARG A 69 10.66 -10.39 7.32
N THR A 70 10.26 -10.47 8.58
CA THR A 70 10.64 -11.58 9.45
C THR A 70 9.82 -12.83 9.16
N ALA A 71 10.32 -14.00 9.55
CA ALA A 71 9.57 -15.25 9.41
C ALA A 71 8.21 -15.21 10.15
N LYS A 72 8.10 -14.47 11.26
CA LYS A 72 6.84 -14.29 12.00
C LYS A 72 5.83 -13.45 11.21
N GLU A 73 6.28 -12.38 10.57
CA GLU A 73 5.44 -11.56 9.70
C GLU A 73 4.96 -12.37 8.50
N MET A 74 5.85 -13.13 7.87
CA MET A 74 5.49 -14.01 6.74
C MET A 74 4.50 -15.10 7.12
N ALA A 75 4.51 -15.59 8.35
CA ALA A 75 3.54 -16.57 8.83
C ALA A 75 2.12 -15.96 9.00
N ILE A 76 2.02 -14.67 9.28
CA ILE A 76 0.72 -13.97 9.49
C ILE A 76 0.17 -13.45 8.15
N PHE A 77 1.01 -13.05 7.23
CA PHE A 77 0.62 -12.35 6.01
C PHE A 77 -0.42 -13.09 5.14
N PRO A 78 -0.35 -14.43 4.94
CA PRO A 78 -1.38 -15.17 4.22
C PRO A 78 -2.79 -15.03 4.84
N THR A 79 -2.87 -14.96 6.18
CA THR A 79 -4.16 -14.75 6.87
C THR A 79 -4.71 -13.36 6.57
N LEU A 80 -3.84 -12.34 6.56
CA LEU A 80 -4.23 -10.97 6.21
C LEU A 80 -4.77 -10.89 4.78
N LEU A 81 -4.10 -11.53 3.82
CA LEU A 81 -4.57 -11.63 2.44
C LEU A 81 -5.91 -12.35 2.35
N ALA A 82 -6.07 -13.49 3.03
CA ALA A 82 -7.33 -14.24 3.04
C ALA A 82 -8.50 -13.41 3.58
N ILE A 83 -8.29 -12.60 4.61
CA ILE A 83 -9.30 -11.67 5.14
C ILE A 83 -9.66 -10.62 4.08
N SER A 84 -8.67 -10.04 3.40
CA SER A 84 -8.90 -9.05 2.34
C SER A 84 -9.74 -9.62 1.20
N HIS A 85 -9.39 -10.79 0.69
CA HIS A 85 -10.17 -11.48 -0.34
C HIS A 85 -11.58 -11.82 0.12
N GLN A 86 -11.74 -12.26 1.38
CA GLN A 86 -13.08 -12.57 1.93
C GLN A 86 -13.95 -11.32 2.03
N ILE A 87 -13.40 -10.19 2.42
CA ILE A 87 -14.11 -8.89 2.47
C ILE A 87 -14.54 -8.49 1.04
N ILE A 88 -13.65 -8.58 0.06
CA ILE A 88 -13.95 -8.25 -1.34
C ILE A 88 -15.03 -9.18 -1.89
N LYS A 89 -14.92 -10.48 -1.66
CA LYS A 89 -15.92 -11.48 -2.08
C LYS A 89 -17.30 -11.20 -1.51
N GLU A 90 -17.38 -10.77 -0.25
CA GLU A 90 -18.65 -10.39 0.36
C GLU A 90 -19.19 -9.08 -0.25
N GLY A 91 -18.33 -8.05 -0.41
CA GLY A 91 -18.70 -6.77 -1.01
C GLY A 91 -19.18 -6.90 -2.46
N PHE A 92 -18.56 -7.79 -3.24
CA PHE A 92 -18.95 -8.08 -4.63
C PHE A 92 -20.04 -9.17 -4.74
N SER A 93 -20.84 -9.36 -3.70
CA SER A 93 -21.94 -10.32 -3.72
C SER A 93 -23.31 -9.65 -3.87
N ASN A 94 -24.31 -10.44 -4.26
CA ASN A 94 -25.71 -10.01 -4.33
C ASN A 94 -26.32 -9.65 -2.96
N ARG A 95 -25.59 -9.87 -1.86
CA ARG A 95 -26.00 -9.42 -0.52
C ARG A 95 -25.76 -7.93 -0.34
N VAL A 96 -24.75 -7.39 -1.02
CA VAL A 96 -24.31 -5.99 -0.92
C VAL A 96 -24.71 -5.22 -2.17
N ILE A 97 -24.42 -5.76 -3.36
CA ILE A 97 -24.75 -5.09 -4.62
C ILE A 97 -26.20 -5.43 -5.03
N GLN A 98 -27.01 -4.38 -5.15
CA GLN A 98 -28.31 -4.39 -5.81
C GLN A 98 -28.17 -3.61 -7.11
N PRO A 99 -28.09 -4.27 -8.28
CA PRO A 99 -27.95 -3.60 -9.56
C PRO A 99 -29.04 -2.53 -9.78
N ASN A 100 -28.69 -1.42 -10.39
CA ASN A 100 -29.51 -0.22 -10.61
C ASN A 100 -29.86 0.58 -9.33
N LYS A 101 -29.27 0.22 -8.18
CA LYS A 101 -29.48 0.95 -6.91
C LYS A 101 -28.16 1.28 -6.22
N THR A 102 -27.30 0.28 -6.05
CA THR A 102 -26.02 0.44 -5.36
C THR A 102 -25.05 1.24 -6.22
N SER A 103 -24.45 2.26 -5.65
CA SER A 103 -23.36 3.01 -6.29
C SER A 103 -21.98 2.44 -5.89
N THR A 104 -20.94 2.83 -6.64
CA THR A 104 -19.55 2.52 -6.25
C THR A 104 -19.19 3.15 -4.91
N ASN A 105 -19.73 4.34 -4.61
CA ASN A 105 -19.50 5.01 -3.33
C ASN A 105 -20.17 4.25 -2.16
N ASP A 106 -21.34 3.66 -2.36
CA ASP A 106 -21.97 2.81 -1.33
C ASP A 106 -21.07 1.60 -1.01
N LEU A 107 -20.45 0.99 -2.03
CA LEU A 107 -19.48 -0.10 -1.83
C LEU A 107 -18.23 0.36 -1.08
N VAL A 108 -17.68 1.51 -1.41
CA VAL A 108 -16.54 2.09 -0.70
C VAL A 108 -16.84 2.24 0.78
N TRP A 109 -18.02 2.79 1.12
CA TRP A 109 -18.44 2.94 2.51
C TRP A 109 -18.71 1.60 3.17
N TRP A 110 -19.30 0.63 2.44
CA TRP A 110 -19.50 -0.72 2.94
C TRP A 110 -18.16 -1.40 3.29
N PHE A 111 -17.14 -1.31 2.41
CA PHE A 111 -15.81 -1.84 2.68
C PHE A 111 -15.20 -1.23 3.94
N ARG A 112 -15.29 0.07 4.09
CA ARG A 112 -14.78 0.78 5.28
C ARG A 112 -15.51 0.34 6.55
N GLN A 113 -16.81 0.23 6.50
CA GLN A 113 -17.61 -0.24 7.64
C GLN A 113 -17.24 -1.67 8.02
N LYS A 114 -17.13 -2.55 7.03
CA LYS A 114 -16.76 -3.96 7.25
C LYS A 114 -15.39 -4.10 7.91
N VAL A 115 -14.40 -3.32 7.49
CA VAL A 115 -13.06 -3.28 8.10
C VAL A 115 -13.16 -2.81 9.55
N SER A 116 -13.94 -1.76 9.81
CA SER A 116 -14.16 -1.23 11.16
C SER A 116 -14.85 -2.24 12.07
N ASP A 117 -15.87 -2.96 11.58
CA ASP A 117 -16.61 -3.98 12.32
C ASP A 117 -15.70 -5.16 12.73
N LEU A 118 -14.67 -5.44 11.97
CA LEU A 118 -13.63 -6.43 12.27
C LEU A 118 -12.53 -5.91 13.21
N GLY A 119 -12.59 -4.64 13.63
CA GLY A 119 -11.55 -4.02 14.45
C GLY A 119 -10.23 -3.79 13.71
N LEU A 120 -10.26 -3.76 12.37
CA LEU A 120 -9.13 -3.52 11.50
C LEU A 120 -9.11 -2.07 11.00
N SER A 121 -8.06 -1.68 10.31
CA SER A 121 -7.93 -0.39 9.62
C SER A 121 -7.55 -0.57 8.15
N THR A 122 -7.85 0.42 7.33
CA THR A 122 -7.30 0.55 5.98
C THR A 122 -6.07 1.46 6.03
N TRP A 123 -5.10 1.26 5.15
CA TRP A 123 -3.92 2.13 5.04
C TRP A 123 -4.03 3.12 3.88
N PHE A 124 -5.01 2.91 3.01
CA PHE A 124 -5.45 3.87 2.00
C PHE A 124 -6.98 3.84 1.87
N HIS A 125 -7.55 4.79 1.17
CA HIS A 125 -8.99 4.85 0.93
C HIS A 125 -9.36 3.84 -0.17
N PRO A 126 -10.20 2.83 0.09
CA PRO A 126 -10.64 1.90 -0.94
C PRO A 126 -11.23 2.62 -2.14
N SER A 127 -10.98 2.13 -3.35
CA SER A 127 -11.62 2.63 -4.56
C SER A 127 -12.42 1.52 -5.25
N VAL A 128 -13.57 1.89 -5.81
CA VAL A 128 -14.36 1.00 -6.65
C VAL A 128 -14.67 1.73 -7.94
N GLU A 129 -14.30 1.12 -9.06
CA GLU A 129 -14.49 1.68 -10.40
C GLU A 129 -15.40 0.81 -11.25
N ILE A 130 -16.13 1.44 -12.18
CA ILE A 130 -16.97 0.77 -13.16
C ILE A 130 -16.35 0.91 -14.54
N GLN A 131 -16.15 -0.19 -15.23
CA GLN A 131 -15.87 -0.24 -16.66
C GLN A 131 -17.14 -0.69 -17.38
N ARG A 132 -17.70 0.20 -18.21
CA ARG A 132 -18.97 -0.02 -18.92
C ARG A 132 -18.72 -0.04 -20.43
N ARG A 133 -19.18 -1.13 -21.08
CA ARG A 133 -18.86 -1.38 -22.49
C ARG A 133 -19.55 -0.43 -23.48
N VAL A 134 -20.70 0.12 -23.17
CA VAL A 134 -21.60 0.76 -24.15
C VAL A 134 -22.23 2.08 -23.67
N SER A 135 -21.68 2.72 -22.67
CA SER A 135 -22.33 3.92 -22.15
C SER A 135 -21.34 5.06 -21.93
N ASN A 136 -21.69 6.26 -22.44
CA ASN A 136 -21.05 7.52 -22.06
C ASN A 136 -21.56 8.02 -20.69
N GLU A 137 -22.42 7.27 -20.01
CA GLU A 137 -22.92 7.62 -18.69
C GLU A 137 -21.83 7.40 -17.65
N LYS A 138 -21.46 8.48 -17.02
CA LYS A 138 -20.43 8.53 -15.98
C LYS A 138 -21.03 8.45 -14.56
N ASP A 139 -22.27 7.98 -14.42
CA ASP A 139 -22.85 7.81 -13.11
C ASP A 139 -22.18 6.64 -12.36
N ALA A 140 -22.21 6.71 -11.05
CA ALA A 140 -21.61 5.73 -10.16
C ALA A 140 -22.53 4.53 -9.84
N ILE A 141 -23.73 4.43 -10.44
CA ILE A 141 -24.69 3.35 -10.19
C ILE A 141 -24.27 2.10 -10.94
N ILE A 142 -24.14 1.01 -10.21
CA ILE A 142 -23.76 -0.31 -10.74
C ILE A 142 -24.96 -0.93 -11.50
N ARG A 143 -24.71 -1.42 -12.71
CA ARG A 143 -25.74 -1.99 -13.58
C ARG A 143 -25.35 -3.37 -14.09
N PRO A 144 -26.32 -4.21 -14.51
CA PRO A 144 -26.01 -5.43 -15.23
C PRO A 144 -25.17 -5.15 -16.47
N GLY A 145 -24.11 -5.94 -16.68
CA GLY A 145 -23.14 -5.79 -17.75
C GLY A 145 -21.91 -4.95 -17.38
N ASP A 146 -21.87 -4.35 -16.19
CA ASP A 146 -20.68 -3.62 -15.71
C ASP A 146 -19.57 -4.57 -15.27
N LEU A 147 -18.34 -4.22 -15.58
CA LEU A 147 -17.15 -4.79 -14.97
C LEU A 147 -16.70 -3.86 -13.84
N LEU A 148 -16.65 -4.38 -12.64
CA LEU A 148 -16.19 -3.67 -11.45
C LEU A 148 -14.72 -3.96 -11.21
N HIS A 149 -14.00 -2.97 -10.72
CA HIS A 149 -12.66 -3.09 -10.18
C HIS A 149 -12.64 -2.52 -8.78
N VAL A 150 -11.98 -3.20 -7.85
CA VAL A 150 -11.71 -2.70 -6.51
C VAL A 150 -10.21 -2.67 -6.26
N ASP A 151 -9.75 -1.60 -5.64
CA ASP A 151 -8.44 -1.49 -5.02
C ASP A 151 -8.64 -1.37 -3.52
N PHE A 152 -8.12 -2.35 -2.77
CA PHE A 152 -8.45 -2.54 -1.36
C PHE A 152 -7.29 -3.09 -0.56
N GLY A 153 -7.06 -2.50 0.61
CA GLY A 153 -6.02 -2.96 1.53
C GLY A 153 -6.38 -2.72 2.99
N ILE A 154 -6.00 -3.66 3.83
CA ILE A 154 -6.16 -3.58 5.29
C ILE A 154 -4.81 -3.64 5.99
N SER A 155 -4.76 -3.07 7.19
CA SER A 155 -3.58 -3.09 8.07
C SER A 155 -3.83 -3.95 9.29
N TYR A 156 -2.85 -4.81 9.61
CA TYR A 156 -2.80 -5.56 10.85
C TYR A 156 -1.35 -5.76 11.29
N LEU A 157 -1.03 -5.43 12.53
CA LEU A 157 0.33 -5.51 13.09
C LEU A 157 1.41 -4.82 12.24
N ARG A 158 1.07 -3.69 11.61
CA ARG A 158 1.91 -2.94 10.65
C ARG A 158 2.19 -3.66 9.33
N LEU A 159 1.52 -4.78 9.06
CA LEU A 159 1.49 -5.39 7.75
C LEU A 159 0.30 -4.85 6.98
N ASN A 160 0.51 -4.54 5.72
CA ASN A 160 -0.52 -4.02 4.84
C ASN A 160 -0.77 -5.02 3.71
N SER A 161 -2.04 -5.36 3.49
CA SER A 161 -2.42 -6.01 2.24
C SER A 161 -2.68 -4.96 1.17
N ASP A 162 -2.52 -5.35 -0.08
CA ASP A 162 -2.80 -4.54 -1.26
C ASP A 162 -3.33 -5.48 -2.32
N VAL A 163 -4.64 -5.44 -2.54
CA VAL A 163 -5.35 -6.44 -3.34
C VAL A 163 -6.27 -5.76 -4.33
N GLN A 164 -6.15 -6.14 -5.59
CA GLN A 164 -7.04 -5.68 -6.65
C GLN A 164 -7.82 -6.85 -7.22
N GLU A 165 -9.14 -6.69 -7.32
CA GLU A 165 -10.05 -7.72 -7.79
C GLU A 165 -11.07 -7.14 -8.78
N HIS A 166 -11.56 -8.02 -9.64
CA HIS A 166 -12.62 -7.70 -10.59
C HIS A 166 -13.88 -8.53 -10.34
N ALA A 167 -15.03 -7.94 -10.62
CA ALA A 167 -16.30 -8.64 -10.66
C ALA A 167 -17.12 -8.18 -11.87
N TYR A 168 -17.78 -9.12 -12.53
CA TYR A 168 -18.71 -8.81 -13.60
C TYR A 168 -20.15 -8.94 -13.10
N VAL A 169 -20.95 -7.92 -13.31
CA VAL A 169 -22.37 -7.92 -12.96
C VAL A 169 -23.17 -8.59 -14.09
N LEU A 170 -23.60 -9.84 -13.87
CA LEU A 170 -24.29 -10.62 -14.88
C LEU A 170 -25.52 -9.92 -15.43
N LEU A 171 -25.74 -10.03 -16.74
CA LEU A 171 -27.02 -9.69 -17.36
C LEU A 171 -28.10 -10.68 -16.94
N PRO A 172 -29.42 -10.33 -17.02
CA PRO A 172 -30.51 -11.19 -16.53
C PRO A 172 -30.52 -12.62 -17.09
N ASN A 173 -29.96 -12.83 -18.27
CA ASN A 173 -29.95 -14.14 -18.96
C ASN A 173 -28.57 -14.82 -18.92
N GLU A 174 -27.62 -14.27 -18.19
CA GLU A 174 -26.29 -14.83 -18.08
C GLU A 174 -26.14 -15.64 -16.79
N THR A 175 -25.45 -16.76 -16.88
CA THR A 175 -25.06 -17.60 -15.74
C THR A 175 -23.56 -17.51 -15.45
N THR A 176 -22.79 -17.00 -16.41
CA THR A 176 -21.33 -16.83 -16.34
C THR A 176 -20.95 -15.52 -17.03
N ALA A 177 -19.79 -14.99 -16.70
CA ALA A 177 -19.22 -13.83 -17.38
C ALA A 177 -18.93 -14.15 -18.87
N PRO A 178 -18.94 -13.15 -19.77
CA PRO A 178 -18.56 -13.31 -21.18
C PRO A 178 -17.21 -13.99 -21.35
N THR A 179 -17.08 -14.84 -22.38
CA THR A 179 -15.87 -15.64 -22.63
C THR A 179 -14.62 -14.78 -22.79
N GLU A 180 -14.76 -13.59 -23.38
CA GLU A 180 -13.65 -12.64 -23.56
C GLU A 180 -13.10 -12.16 -22.21
N LEU A 181 -13.97 -11.87 -21.24
CA LEU A 181 -13.57 -11.46 -19.90
C LEU A 181 -12.90 -12.62 -19.15
N VAL A 182 -13.47 -13.83 -19.23
CA VAL A 182 -12.89 -15.04 -18.61
C VAL A 182 -11.50 -15.32 -19.22
N SER A 183 -11.37 -15.20 -20.55
CA SER A 183 -10.07 -15.37 -21.23
C SER A 183 -9.04 -14.32 -20.82
N ALA A 184 -9.44 -13.06 -20.72
CA ALA A 184 -8.58 -11.98 -20.28
C ALA A 184 -8.10 -12.22 -18.83
N PHE A 185 -9.02 -12.56 -17.94
CA PHE A 185 -8.72 -12.89 -16.54
C PHE A 185 -7.73 -14.06 -16.41
N SER A 186 -7.93 -15.14 -17.18
CA SER A 186 -7.02 -16.28 -17.19
C SER A 186 -5.60 -15.91 -17.64
N LYS A 187 -5.48 -14.99 -18.62
CA LYS A 187 -4.17 -14.49 -19.07
C LYS A 187 -3.48 -13.63 -18.01
N THR A 188 -4.23 -12.81 -17.29
CA THR A 188 -3.72 -11.99 -16.20
C THR A 188 -3.21 -12.85 -15.05
N ASN A 189 -3.98 -13.88 -14.65
CA ASN A 189 -3.54 -14.83 -13.62
C ASN A 189 -2.27 -15.57 -14.05
N ARG A 190 -2.19 -16.00 -15.30
CA ARG A 190 -0.97 -16.65 -15.81
C ARG A 190 0.25 -15.73 -15.78
N LEU A 191 0.06 -14.42 -16.03
CA LEU A 191 1.14 -13.44 -15.89
C LEU A 191 1.65 -13.35 -14.45
N GLN A 192 0.75 -13.35 -13.46
CA GLN A 192 1.11 -13.37 -12.04
C GLN A 192 1.89 -14.64 -11.64
N ASP A 193 1.55 -15.79 -12.23
CA ASP A 193 2.26 -17.06 -11.99
C ASP A 193 3.68 -17.08 -12.56
N ILE A 194 4.00 -16.17 -13.50
CA ILE A 194 5.32 -16.10 -14.15
C ILE A 194 6.26 -15.14 -13.40
N LEU A 195 5.72 -14.15 -12.70
CA LEU A 195 6.48 -13.14 -11.94
C LEU A 195 6.90 -13.65 -10.57
#